data_fbfaa95d65f1a08c190845bdf8b7a67d
#
_entry.id   fbfaa95d65f1a08c190845bdf8b7a67d
#
_cell.length_a   1.000
_cell.length_b   1.000
_cell.length_c   1.000
_cell.angle_alpha   90.00
_cell.angle_beta   90.00
_cell.angle_gamma   90.00
#
_symmetry.space_group_name_H-M   'P 1'
#
loop_
_entity.id
_entity.type
_entity.pdbx_description
1 polymer ?
#
loop_
_entity_poly.entity_id
_entity_poly.type
_entity_poly.pdbx_seq_one_letter_code
_entity_poly.pdbx_strand_id
1 'polypeptide(L)'
;MRSKLREVDETDITRAIFSRAAREWADFTESDVIVVGAGPAGLAAAMYLARYGFKTVIFERRLSFGGGIGGGGMMFHKLVIQSPADEILREVKCKVEPLTEGVFTADTAEMIAKLAAGAIDAGTKIVPGIVVDDVMFRDTPLRVTGAVVQWTSVTMAGLHVDPLGVKAQAVVDCTGHDAEVLAIVSRKIPELNIVVPGEKSMWSPEAEKLMLKNTGEVCPGLYVAGMAAAALYQTPRMGPVFGGMLLSGKKIADVVTEKCRALVPRRKQSRRSNVA
;
A
#
# COMPACT_ATOMS: atom_id res chain seq x y z
N MET A 1 11.08 7.67 -42.31
CA MET A 1 10.23 6.45 -42.40
C MET A 1 8.98 6.69 -41.55
N ARG A 2 7.78 6.75 -42.12
CA ARG A 2 6.51 6.75 -41.36
C ARG A 2 6.34 5.31 -40.85
N SER A 3 6.54 5.05 -39.58
CA SER A 3 6.18 3.75 -38.98
C SER A 3 4.66 3.60 -39.08
N LYS A 4 4.16 2.69 -39.92
CA LYS A 4 2.75 2.31 -39.87
C LYS A 4 2.48 1.60 -38.51
N LEU A 5 1.45 2.05 -37.78
CA LEU A 5 0.93 1.29 -36.67
C LEU A 5 0.57 -0.13 -37.14
N ARG A 6 1.01 -1.12 -36.35
CA ARG A 6 0.64 -2.51 -36.63
C ARG A 6 -0.82 -2.71 -36.28
N GLU A 7 -1.59 -3.26 -37.24
CA GLU A 7 -2.97 -3.66 -36.99
C GLU A 7 -3.04 -4.83 -36.03
N VAL A 8 -4.00 -4.79 -35.12
CA VAL A 8 -4.25 -5.82 -34.12
C VAL A 8 -5.76 -6.07 -34.07
N ASP A 9 -6.17 -7.33 -34.20
CA ASP A 9 -7.57 -7.76 -34.12
C ASP A 9 -8.08 -7.70 -32.67
N GLU A 10 -9.38 -7.42 -32.47
CA GLU A 10 -10.03 -7.29 -31.15
C GLU A 10 -9.95 -8.58 -30.35
N THR A 11 -10.05 -9.72 -31.01
CA THR A 11 -9.94 -11.03 -30.34
C THR A 11 -8.53 -11.32 -29.90
N ASP A 12 -7.51 -10.88 -30.64
CA ASP A 12 -6.10 -10.97 -30.23
C ASP A 12 -5.79 -10.05 -29.07
N ILE A 13 -6.38 -8.85 -29.02
CA ILE A 13 -6.29 -7.94 -27.88
C ILE A 13 -6.87 -8.63 -26.63
N THR A 14 -8.08 -9.16 -26.71
CA THR A 14 -8.75 -9.86 -25.61
C THR A 14 -7.93 -11.04 -25.12
N ARG A 15 -7.49 -11.89 -26.04
CA ARG A 15 -6.66 -13.09 -25.71
C ARG A 15 -5.35 -12.71 -25.04
N ALA A 16 -4.68 -11.66 -25.54
CA ALA A 16 -3.41 -11.18 -25.00
C ALA A 16 -3.57 -10.65 -23.56
N ILE A 17 -4.59 -9.82 -23.31
CA ILE A 17 -4.88 -9.28 -21.97
C ILE A 17 -5.23 -10.42 -21.01
N PHE A 18 -6.18 -11.28 -21.39
CA PHE A 18 -6.64 -12.38 -20.53
C PHE A 18 -5.50 -13.34 -20.16
N SER A 19 -4.72 -13.79 -21.14
CA SER A 19 -3.63 -14.74 -20.89
C SER A 19 -2.51 -14.18 -20.02
N ARG A 20 -2.22 -12.90 -20.16
CA ARG A 20 -1.21 -12.22 -19.33
C ARG A 20 -1.72 -11.96 -17.92
N ALA A 21 -2.95 -11.44 -17.80
CA ALA A 21 -3.58 -11.21 -16.51
C ALA A 21 -3.73 -12.51 -15.72
N ALA A 22 -4.23 -13.59 -16.34
CA ALA A 22 -4.38 -14.89 -15.68
C ALA A 22 -3.05 -15.43 -15.12
N ARG A 23 -1.94 -15.27 -15.86
CA ARG A 23 -0.61 -15.67 -15.39
C ARG A 23 -0.14 -14.84 -14.20
N GLU A 24 -0.35 -13.52 -14.24
CA GLU A 24 0.01 -12.65 -13.13
C GLU A 24 -0.84 -12.94 -11.89
N TRP A 25 -2.15 -13.15 -12.06
CA TRP A 25 -3.03 -13.52 -10.95
C TRP A 25 -2.63 -14.85 -10.32
N ALA A 26 -2.29 -15.87 -11.13
CA ALA A 26 -1.79 -17.13 -10.61
C ALA A 26 -0.50 -16.95 -9.77
N ASP A 27 0.38 -16.01 -10.19
CA ASP A 27 1.57 -15.68 -9.41
C ASP A 27 1.23 -14.93 -8.11
N PHE A 28 0.20 -14.06 -8.08
CA PHE A 28 -0.17 -13.30 -6.88
C PHE A 28 -0.80 -14.15 -5.77
N THR A 29 -1.39 -15.30 -6.10
CA THR A 29 -2.05 -16.17 -5.11
C THR A 29 -1.13 -16.54 -3.93
N GLU A 30 0.19 -16.46 -4.12
CA GLU A 30 1.20 -16.58 -3.07
C GLU A 30 2.17 -15.40 -3.16
N SER A 31 2.00 -14.42 -2.29
CA SER A 31 2.89 -13.27 -2.12
C SER A 31 3.59 -13.35 -0.76
N ASP A 32 4.72 -12.67 -0.60
CA ASP A 32 5.36 -12.57 0.72
C ASP A 32 4.63 -11.54 1.57
N VAL A 33 4.30 -10.38 0.96
CA VAL A 33 3.60 -9.29 1.63
C VAL A 33 2.48 -8.73 0.74
N ILE A 34 1.31 -8.57 1.33
CA ILE A 34 0.19 -7.83 0.75
C ILE A 34 0.12 -6.46 1.45
N VAL A 35 0.18 -5.39 0.67
CA VAL A 35 -0.12 -4.03 1.13
C VAL A 35 -1.51 -3.66 0.63
N VAL A 36 -2.38 -3.19 1.51
CA VAL A 36 -3.74 -2.80 1.17
C VAL A 36 -3.85 -1.27 1.17
N GLY A 37 -4.10 -0.72 -0.02
CA GLY A 37 -4.15 0.72 -0.28
C GLY A 37 -2.85 1.29 -0.85
N ALA A 38 -2.96 1.97 -1.99
CA ALA A 38 -1.86 2.63 -2.72
C ALA A 38 -1.75 4.13 -2.38
N GLY A 39 -1.98 4.49 -1.11
CA GLY A 39 -1.73 5.83 -0.57
C GLY A 39 -0.24 6.06 -0.27
N PRO A 40 0.14 7.21 0.33
CA PRO A 40 1.54 7.55 0.58
C PRO A 40 2.26 6.52 1.46
N ALA A 41 1.60 6.05 2.52
CA ALA A 41 2.18 5.02 3.39
C ALA A 41 2.32 3.66 2.67
N GLY A 42 1.30 3.25 1.92
CA GLY A 42 1.31 1.97 1.20
C GLY A 42 2.34 1.93 0.08
N LEU A 43 2.46 3.01 -0.71
CA LEU A 43 3.47 3.12 -1.77
C LEU A 43 4.89 3.11 -1.20
N ALA A 44 5.14 3.87 -0.11
CA ALA A 44 6.43 3.86 0.56
C ALA A 44 6.74 2.48 1.17
N ALA A 45 5.79 1.86 1.89
CA ALA A 45 5.95 0.54 2.47
C ALA A 45 6.32 -0.51 1.41
N ALA A 46 5.54 -0.57 0.32
CA ALA A 46 5.75 -1.53 -0.74
C ALA A 46 7.07 -1.33 -1.48
N MET A 47 7.48 -0.08 -1.69
CA MET A 47 8.78 0.25 -2.28
C MET A 47 9.93 -0.33 -1.46
N TYR A 48 9.94 -0.09 -0.15
CA TYR A 48 11.01 -0.59 0.71
C TYR A 48 10.94 -2.11 0.89
N LEU A 49 9.77 -2.70 1.06
CA LEU A 49 9.59 -4.16 1.12
C LEU A 49 10.15 -4.87 -0.13
N ALA A 50 9.83 -4.34 -1.31
CA ALA A 50 10.35 -4.89 -2.57
C ALA A 50 11.88 -4.71 -2.69
N ARG A 51 12.44 -3.58 -2.27
CA ARG A 51 13.89 -3.36 -2.19
C ARG A 51 14.57 -4.33 -1.22
N TYR A 52 13.90 -4.73 -0.14
CA TYR A 52 14.38 -5.74 0.80
C TYR A 52 14.24 -7.17 0.29
N GLY A 53 13.65 -7.37 -0.90
CA GLY A 53 13.56 -8.64 -1.60
C GLY A 53 12.27 -9.42 -1.37
N PHE A 54 11.26 -8.81 -0.75
CA PHE A 54 9.94 -9.44 -0.61
C PHE A 54 9.13 -9.35 -1.90
N LYS A 55 8.44 -10.44 -2.25
CA LYS A 55 7.41 -10.42 -3.29
C LYS A 55 6.20 -9.65 -2.77
N THR A 56 6.08 -8.40 -3.17
CA THR A 56 5.11 -7.45 -2.65
C THR A 56 4.05 -7.12 -3.71
N VAL A 57 2.78 -7.22 -3.32
CA VAL A 57 1.64 -6.78 -4.11
C VAL A 57 0.87 -5.71 -3.35
N ILE A 58 0.42 -4.65 -4.05
CA ILE A 58 -0.53 -3.68 -3.54
C ILE A 58 -1.90 -3.94 -4.18
N PHE A 59 -2.93 -4.10 -3.37
CA PHE A 59 -4.33 -4.01 -3.81
C PHE A 59 -4.88 -2.63 -3.52
N GLU A 60 -5.39 -1.97 -4.56
CA GLU A 60 -5.97 -0.64 -4.48
C GLU A 60 -7.42 -0.69 -5.01
N ARG A 61 -8.37 -0.25 -4.19
CA ARG A 61 -9.80 -0.29 -4.54
C ARG A 61 -10.20 0.65 -5.67
N ARG A 62 -9.47 1.74 -5.86
CA ARG A 62 -9.69 2.70 -6.95
C ARG A 62 -8.95 2.27 -8.21
N LEU A 63 -9.33 2.84 -9.35
CA LEU A 63 -8.59 2.66 -10.61
C LEU A 63 -7.33 3.54 -10.69
N SER A 64 -7.07 4.35 -9.66
CA SER A 64 -5.91 5.22 -9.53
C SER A 64 -5.22 5.02 -8.19
N PHE A 65 -3.91 5.15 -8.17
CA PHE A 65 -3.09 5.15 -6.95
C PHE A 65 -2.86 6.58 -6.42
N GLY A 66 -2.26 6.69 -5.24
CA GLY A 66 -1.95 7.97 -4.56
C GLY A 66 -2.85 8.25 -3.37
N GLY A 67 -3.97 7.56 -3.20
CA GLY A 67 -4.88 7.75 -2.07
C GLY A 67 -5.32 9.21 -1.92
N GLY A 68 -5.11 9.79 -0.75
CA GLY A 68 -5.45 11.17 -0.43
C GLY A 68 -4.45 12.23 -0.92
N ILE A 69 -3.34 11.87 -1.56
CA ILE A 69 -2.31 12.85 -1.97
C ILE A 69 -2.91 13.92 -2.90
N GLY A 70 -3.69 13.52 -3.90
CA GLY A 70 -4.26 14.43 -4.89
C GLY A 70 -5.20 15.50 -4.30
N GLY A 71 -5.91 15.15 -3.22
CA GLY A 71 -6.78 16.07 -2.49
C GLY A 71 -6.17 16.64 -1.21
N GLY A 72 -5.00 16.14 -0.81
CA GLY A 72 -4.39 16.38 0.49
C GLY A 72 -3.85 17.80 0.71
N GLY A 73 -3.67 18.58 -0.32
CA GLY A 73 -3.32 20.00 -0.26
C GLY A 73 -4.54 20.93 -0.30
N MET A 74 -5.67 20.55 0.28
CA MET A 74 -6.90 21.33 0.28
C MET A 74 -7.45 21.58 -1.14
N MET A 75 -7.27 20.60 -2.05
CA MET A 75 -7.54 20.69 -3.49
C MET A 75 -6.58 21.62 -4.26
N PHE A 76 -5.62 22.25 -3.59
CA PHE A 76 -4.48 22.88 -4.28
C PHE A 76 -3.43 21.81 -4.61
N HIS A 77 -2.65 22.04 -5.65
CA HIS A 77 -1.67 21.08 -6.15
C HIS A 77 -0.36 21.02 -5.35
N LYS A 78 -0.35 21.48 -4.11
CA LYS A 78 0.81 21.46 -3.20
C LYS A 78 0.46 20.82 -1.86
N LEU A 79 1.44 20.23 -1.23
CA LEU A 79 1.35 19.68 0.11
C LEU A 79 2.66 19.91 0.88
N VAL A 80 2.63 19.69 2.20
CA VAL A 80 3.77 19.91 3.09
C VAL A 80 4.42 18.58 3.46
N ILE A 81 5.75 18.58 3.47
CA ILE A 81 6.59 17.47 3.93
C ILE A 81 7.60 18.01 4.94
N GLN A 82 7.81 17.30 6.04
CA GLN A 82 8.88 17.62 7.00
C GLN A 82 10.07 16.66 6.85
N SER A 83 11.25 17.13 7.24
CA SER A 83 12.40 16.25 7.45
C SER A 83 12.12 15.25 8.57
N PRO A 84 12.62 13.99 8.45
CA PRO A 84 13.46 13.49 7.35
C PRO A 84 12.67 12.81 6.21
N ALA A 85 11.35 13.03 6.11
CA ALA A 85 10.52 12.38 5.09
C ALA A 85 10.80 12.88 3.66
N ASP A 86 11.36 14.07 3.51
CA ASP A 86 11.82 14.61 2.23
C ASP A 86 12.88 13.73 1.57
N GLU A 87 13.68 13.00 2.36
CA GLU A 87 14.66 12.04 1.83
C GLU A 87 13.98 10.94 1.01
N ILE A 88 12.83 10.43 1.45
CA ILE A 88 12.06 9.40 0.71
C ILE A 88 11.63 9.93 -0.65
N LEU A 89 11.19 11.19 -0.71
CA LEU A 89 10.81 11.83 -1.97
C LEU A 89 12.03 12.05 -2.88
N ARG A 90 13.16 12.46 -2.32
CA ARG A 90 14.42 12.61 -3.06
C ARG A 90 14.91 11.28 -3.64
N GLU A 91 14.79 10.17 -2.90
CA GLU A 91 15.13 8.81 -3.38
C GLU A 91 14.38 8.45 -4.68
N VAL A 92 13.12 8.88 -4.81
CA VAL A 92 12.31 8.67 -6.01
C VAL A 92 12.38 9.84 -6.99
N LYS A 93 13.32 10.78 -6.79
CA LYS A 93 13.53 11.96 -7.63
C LYS A 93 12.32 12.90 -7.74
N CYS A 94 11.50 12.95 -6.71
CA CYS A 94 10.44 13.94 -6.57
C CYS A 94 11.04 15.28 -6.11
N LYS A 95 10.64 16.36 -6.73
CA LYS A 95 11.08 17.69 -6.34
C LYS A 95 10.46 18.10 -5.02
N VAL A 96 11.28 18.60 -4.13
CA VAL A 96 10.85 19.23 -2.87
C VAL A 96 11.45 20.62 -2.81
N GLU A 97 10.59 21.60 -2.53
CA GLU A 97 10.96 23.02 -2.47
C GLU A 97 11.02 23.45 -0.99
N PRO A 98 12.14 24.02 -0.51
CA PRO A 98 12.26 24.44 0.87
C PRO A 98 11.29 25.59 1.17
N LEU A 99 10.60 25.49 2.31
CA LEU A 99 9.72 26.53 2.83
C LEU A 99 10.36 27.23 4.03
N THR A 100 10.75 26.44 5.03
CA THR A 100 11.52 26.85 6.20
C THR A 100 12.50 25.74 6.56
N GLU A 101 13.31 25.91 7.59
CA GLU A 101 14.23 24.88 8.05
C GLU A 101 13.47 23.58 8.38
N GLY A 102 13.85 22.48 7.71
CA GLY A 102 13.24 21.16 7.87
C GLY A 102 11.79 21.02 7.35
N VAL A 103 11.26 22.02 6.65
CA VAL A 103 9.91 21.99 6.07
C VAL A 103 9.96 22.30 4.58
N PHE A 104 9.29 21.49 3.79
CA PHE A 104 9.29 21.55 2.34
C PHE A 104 7.86 21.51 1.79
N THR A 105 7.70 21.96 0.56
CA THR A 105 6.50 21.72 -0.24
C THR A 105 6.83 20.79 -1.42
N ALA A 106 5.86 20.00 -1.82
CA ALA A 106 5.94 19.14 -3.00
C ALA A 106 4.67 19.26 -3.85
N ASP A 107 4.79 18.99 -5.15
CA ASP A 107 3.65 18.91 -6.05
C ASP A 107 2.94 17.58 -5.87
N THR A 108 1.60 17.61 -5.77
CA THR A 108 0.80 16.41 -5.50
C THR A 108 0.87 15.39 -6.63
N ALA A 109 0.79 15.84 -7.88
CA ALA A 109 0.85 14.96 -9.04
C ALA A 109 2.24 14.33 -9.21
N GLU A 110 3.31 15.14 -9.02
CA GLU A 110 4.67 14.64 -9.07
C GLU A 110 4.92 13.60 -7.96
N MET A 111 4.48 13.87 -6.74
CA MET A 111 4.62 12.94 -5.63
C MET A 111 3.91 11.61 -5.90
N ILE A 112 2.66 11.63 -6.40
CA ILE A 112 1.92 10.42 -6.77
C ILE A 112 2.69 9.63 -7.82
N ALA A 113 3.08 10.28 -8.90
CA ALA A 113 3.75 9.62 -10.02
C ALA A 113 5.10 9.00 -9.60
N LYS A 114 5.90 9.76 -8.85
CA LYS A 114 7.25 9.35 -8.43
C LYS A 114 7.24 8.25 -7.39
N LEU A 115 6.36 8.30 -6.39
CA LEU A 115 6.22 7.22 -5.40
C LEU A 115 5.73 5.93 -6.05
N ALA A 116 4.74 6.01 -6.94
CA ALA A 116 4.25 4.83 -7.63
C ALA A 116 5.32 4.23 -8.57
N ALA A 117 6.01 5.06 -9.34
CA ALA A 117 7.14 4.62 -10.17
C ALA A 117 8.23 3.98 -9.31
N GLY A 118 8.61 4.61 -8.18
CA GLY A 118 9.60 4.05 -7.25
C GLY A 118 9.22 2.68 -6.69
N ALA A 119 7.94 2.47 -6.37
CA ALA A 119 7.43 1.18 -5.91
C ALA A 119 7.48 0.12 -7.04
N ILE A 120 7.06 0.47 -8.25
CA ILE A 120 7.08 -0.41 -9.43
C ILE A 120 8.52 -0.77 -9.82
N ASP A 121 9.42 0.20 -9.85
CA ASP A 121 10.84 0.01 -10.20
C ASP A 121 11.55 -0.89 -9.16
N ALA A 122 11.13 -0.83 -7.90
CA ALA A 122 11.59 -1.73 -6.84
C ALA A 122 11.10 -3.18 -7.03
N GLY A 123 10.08 -3.41 -7.86
CA GLY A 123 9.52 -4.73 -8.15
C GLY A 123 8.14 -4.99 -7.54
N THR A 124 7.51 -3.99 -6.94
CA THR A 124 6.13 -4.11 -6.46
C THR A 124 5.15 -4.17 -7.62
N LYS A 125 4.12 -5.01 -7.52
CA LYS A 125 2.97 -4.94 -8.41
C LYS A 125 1.84 -4.15 -7.75
N ILE A 126 1.32 -3.14 -8.44
CA ILE A 126 0.12 -2.41 -8.04
C ILE A 126 -1.05 -2.94 -8.86
N VAL A 127 -2.10 -3.40 -8.20
CA VAL A 127 -3.32 -3.95 -8.84
C VAL A 127 -4.50 -3.05 -8.47
N PRO A 128 -4.89 -2.13 -9.35
CA PRO A 128 -6.02 -1.23 -9.13
C PRO A 128 -7.37 -1.92 -9.36
N GLY A 129 -8.44 -1.36 -8.79
CA GLY A 129 -9.82 -1.85 -8.93
C GLY A 129 -10.12 -3.09 -8.10
N ILE A 130 -9.28 -3.38 -7.08
CA ILE A 130 -9.40 -4.53 -6.19
C ILE A 130 -9.58 -4.06 -4.75
N VAL A 131 -10.67 -4.47 -4.13
CA VAL A 131 -10.95 -4.24 -2.71
C VAL A 131 -10.60 -5.50 -1.91
N VAL A 132 -10.11 -5.33 -0.70
CA VAL A 132 -10.01 -6.41 0.28
C VAL A 132 -11.37 -6.52 0.98
N ASP A 133 -12.03 -7.64 0.79
CA ASP A 133 -13.37 -7.94 1.31
C ASP A 133 -13.33 -8.72 2.63
N ASP A 134 -12.24 -9.48 2.82
CA ASP A 134 -12.00 -10.26 4.02
C ASP A 134 -10.52 -10.55 4.21
N VAL A 135 -10.17 -11.24 5.31
CA VAL A 135 -8.83 -11.77 5.55
C VAL A 135 -8.85 -13.29 5.66
N MET A 136 -7.76 -13.91 5.29
CA MET A 136 -7.52 -15.32 5.61
C MET A 136 -6.87 -15.40 6.98
N PHE A 137 -7.34 -16.27 7.87
CA PHE A 137 -6.74 -16.49 9.18
C PHE A 137 -6.59 -17.98 9.50
N ARG A 138 -5.80 -18.28 10.51
CA ARG A 138 -5.68 -19.60 11.13
C ARG A 138 -5.71 -19.41 12.65
N ASP A 139 -6.27 -20.38 13.36
CA ASP A 139 -6.46 -20.36 14.83
C ASP A 139 -5.34 -21.09 15.57
N THR A 140 -4.57 -21.92 14.90
CA THR A 140 -3.49 -22.71 15.54
C THR A 140 -2.16 -22.54 14.76
N PRO A 141 -1.36 -21.53 15.07
CA PRO A 141 -1.59 -20.40 15.96
C PRO A 141 -2.54 -19.35 15.36
N LEU A 142 -3.21 -18.59 16.21
CA LEU A 142 -4.09 -17.51 15.76
C LEU A 142 -3.29 -16.43 15.05
N ARG A 143 -3.55 -16.26 13.75
CA ARG A 143 -2.86 -15.29 12.90
C ARG A 143 -3.58 -15.00 11.58
N VAL A 144 -3.34 -13.84 11.01
CA VAL A 144 -3.70 -13.52 9.62
C VAL A 144 -2.67 -14.16 8.68
N THR A 145 -3.15 -14.80 7.60
CA THR A 145 -2.34 -15.57 6.64
C THR A 145 -2.52 -15.11 5.20
N GLY A 146 -3.25 -14.02 4.98
CA GLY A 146 -3.50 -13.47 3.65
C GLY A 146 -4.74 -12.59 3.62
N ALA A 147 -5.13 -12.20 2.44
CA ALA A 147 -6.32 -11.39 2.15
C ALA A 147 -7.28 -12.13 1.22
N VAL A 148 -8.55 -11.81 1.36
CA VAL A 148 -9.62 -12.21 0.44
C VAL A 148 -10.02 -10.97 -0.34
N VAL A 149 -9.94 -11.02 -1.66
CA VAL A 149 -10.07 -9.85 -2.52
C VAL A 149 -11.17 -10.01 -3.54
N GLN A 150 -11.77 -8.88 -3.93
CA GLN A 150 -12.86 -8.82 -4.91
C GLN A 150 -12.64 -7.63 -5.85
N TRP A 151 -13.18 -7.70 -7.06
CA TRP A 151 -13.25 -6.51 -7.90
C TRP A 151 -14.15 -5.45 -7.26
N THR A 152 -13.66 -4.25 -7.14
CA THR A 152 -14.42 -3.12 -6.57
C THR A 152 -15.76 -2.91 -7.29
N SER A 153 -15.81 -3.16 -8.60
CA SER A 153 -17.04 -3.09 -9.38
C SER A 153 -18.11 -4.08 -8.95
N VAL A 154 -17.74 -5.27 -8.47
CA VAL A 154 -18.69 -6.27 -7.92
C VAL A 154 -19.31 -5.74 -6.64
N THR A 155 -18.49 -5.22 -5.72
CA THR A 155 -18.95 -4.62 -4.47
C THR A 155 -19.85 -3.41 -4.73
N MET A 156 -19.45 -2.52 -5.65
CA MET A 156 -20.26 -1.35 -6.02
C MET A 156 -21.61 -1.70 -6.64
N ALA A 157 -21.65 -2.79 -7.41
CA ALA A 157 -22.88 -3.27 -8.04
C ALA A 157 -23.77 -4.11 -7.11
N GLY A 158 -23.30 -4.42 -5.88
CA GLY A 158 -24.01 -5.26 -4.93
C GLY A 158 -24.21 -6.70 -5.40
N LEU A 159 -23.34 -7.20 -6.27
CA LEU A 159 -23.42 -8.57 -6.78
C LEU A 159 -22.84 -9.56 -5.77
N HIS A 160 -23.45 -10.76 -5.72
CA HIS A 160 -22.90 -11.87 -4.98
C HIS A 160 -22.00 -12.71 -5.89
N VAL A 161 -20.69 -12.56 -5.70
CA VAL A 161 -19.64 -13.28 -6.44
C VAL A 161 -18.61 -13.77 -5.44
N ASP A 162 -18.21 -15.03 -5.55
CA ASP A 162 -17.19 -15.58 -4.67
C ASP A 162 -15.85 -14.86 -4.86
N PRO A 163 -15.21 -14.42 -3.76
CA PRO A 163 -13.97 -13.66 -3.83
C PRO A 163 -12.73 -14.56 -4.00
N LEU A 164 -11.59 -13.94 -4.25
CA LEU A 164 -10.31 -14.61 -4.46
C LEU A 164 -9.46 -14.60 -3.19
N GLY A 165 -8.92 -15.76 -2.80
CA GLY A 165 -7.96 -15.88 -1.72
C GLY A 165 -6.52 -15.63 -2.18
N VAL A 166 -5.79 -14.76 -1.49
CA VAL A 166 -4.37 -14.48 -1.72
C VAL A 166 -3.60 -14.68 -0.42
N LYS A 167 -2.68 -15.64 -0.42
CA LYS A 167 -1.86 -15.98 0.75
C LYS A 167 -0.68 -15.02 0.89
N ALA A 168 -0.35 -14.66 2.14
CA ALA A 168 0.85 -13.88 2.47
C ALA A 168 1.35 -14.18 3.89
N GLN A 169 2.64 -13.86 4.13
CA GLN A 169 3.22 -13.90 5.48
C GLN A 169 2.81 -12.67 6.30
N ALA A 170 2.61 -11.54 5.61
CA ALA A 170 2.19 -10.29 6.22
C ALA A 170 1.13 -9.58 5.34
N VAL A 171 0.11 -9.03 6.00
CA VAL A 171 -0.86 -8.11 5.42
C VAL A 171 -0.68 -6.77 6.12
N VAL A 172 -0.46 -5.70 5.35
CA VAL A 172 -0.25 -4.34 5.88
C VAL A 172 -1.46 -3.48 5.53
N ASP A 173 -2.22 -3.07 6.53
CA ASP A 173 -3.32 -2.12 6.36
C ASP A 173 -2.79 -0.70 6.19
N CYS A 174 -2.93 -0.17 4.97
CA CYS A 174 -2.64 1.21 4.56
C CYS A 174 -3.88 1.88 3.95
N THR A 175 -5.09 1.45 4.33
CA THR A 175 -6.35 1.86 3.71
C THR A 175 -6.78 3.28 4.09
N GLY A 176 -6.04 3.92 5.00
CA GLY A 176 -6.31 5.30 5.40
C GLY A 176 -7.29 5.40 6.57
N HIS A 177 -8.12 6.44 6.56
CA HIS A 177 -9.00 6.80 7.69
C HIS A 177 -10.00 5.70 8.07
N ASP A 178 -10.43 4.91 7.11
CA ASP A 178 -11.43 3.85 7.32
C ASP A 178 -10.84 2.59 7.97
N ALA A 179 -9.50 2.41 7.93
CA ALA A 179 -8.79 1.25 8.46
C ALA A 179 -9.51 -0.07 8.09
N GLU A 180 -9.79 -0.24 6.79
CA GLU A 180 -10.75 -1.22 6.28
C GLU A 180 -10.41 -2.66 6.67
N VAL A 181 -9.14 -3.05 6.58
CA VAL A 181 -8.71 -4.41 6.94
C VAL A 181 -8.86 -4.64 8.44
N LEU A 182 -8.45 -3.66 9.25
CA LEU A 182 -8.61 -3.71 10.70
C LEU A 182 -10.09 -3.74 11.12
N ALA A 183 -10.96 -2.98 10.45
CA ALA A 183 -12.40 -2.99 10.69
C ALA A 183 -13.02 -4.37 10.36
N ILE A 184 -12.55 -5.03 9.31
CA ILE A 184 -12.95 -6.41 8.98
C ILE A 184 -12.54 -7.37 10.09
N VAL A 185 -11.27 -7.34 10.48
CA VAL A 185 -10.72 -8.22 11.53
C VAL A 185 -11.41 -8.00 12.87
N SER A 186 -11.62 -6.74 13.26
CA SER A 186 -12.34 -6.36 14.48
C SER A 186 -13.73 -7.00 14.56
N ARG A 187 -14.43 -7.08 13.42
CA ARG A 187 -15.79 -7.64 13.35
C ARG A 187 -15.81 -9.16 13.24
N LYS A 188 -14.86 -9.76 12.50
CA LYS A 188 -14.94 -11.17 12.09
C LYS A 188 -14.04 -12.10 12.90
N ILE A 189 -13.05 -11.59 13.64
CA ILE A 189 -12.13 -12.39 14.46
C ILE A 189 -12.08 -11.77 15.87
N PRO A 190 -13.16 -11.90 16.65
CA PRO A 190 -13.27 -11.29 17.97
C PRO A 190 -12.20 -11.78 18.97
N GLU A 191 -11.63 -12.95 18.74
CA GLU A 191 -10.55 -13.52 19.57
C GLU A 191 -9.27 -12.66 19.57
N LEU A 192 -9.08 -11.83 18.54
CA LEU A 192 -7.95 -10.89 18.47
C LEU A 192 -8.15 -9.64 19.33
N ASN A 193 -9.36 -9.39 19.84
CA ASN A 193 -9.70 -8.24 20.69
C ASN A 193 -9.28 -6.87 20.09
N ILE A 194 -9.39 -6.74 18.77
CA ILE A 194 -9.07 -5.50 18.05
C ILE A 194 -10.32 -4.63 17.99
N VAL A 195 -10.18 -3.37 18.40
CA VAL A 195 -11.24 -2.35 18.32
C VAL A 195 -10.71 -1.19 17.48
N VAL A 196 -11.50 -0.70 16.52
CA VAL A 196 -11.15 0.44 15.66
C VAL A 196 -12.06 1.61 15.98
N PRO A 197 -11.70 2.48 16.94
CA PRO A 197 -12.56 3.57 17.38
C PRO A 197 -12.61 4.76 16.42
N GLY A 198 -11.73 4.79 15.42
CA GLY A 198 -11.53 5.94 14.55
C GLY A 198 -10.58 6.99 15.12
N GLU A 199 -10.25 7.98 14.32
CA GLU A 199 -9.32 9.05 14.69
C GLU A 199 -10.02 10.18 15.49
N LYS A 200 -9.22 10.96 16.23
CA LYS A 200 -9.68 12.20 16.90
C LYS A 200 -9.62 13.39 15.95
N SER A 201 -10.15 14.52 16.44
CA SER A 201 -10.06 15.81 15.79
C SER A 201 -8.63 16.22 15.45
N MET A 202 -8.46 17.15 14.53
CA MET A 202 -7.17 17.55 13.98
C MET A 202 -6.25 18.19 15.02
N TRP A 203 -5.03 17.64 15.11
CA TRP A 203 -3.89 18.22 15.82
C TRP A 203 -2.60 17.73 15.17
N SER A 204 -2.20 18.40 14.07
CA SER A 204 -1.14 17.92 13.17
C SER A 204 0.21 17.62 13.85
N PRO A 205 0.79 18.51 14.70
CA PRO A 205 2.10 18.24 15.30
C PRO A 205 2.13 17.00 16.19
N GLU A 206 1.02 16.69 16.86
CA GLU A 206 0.93 15.49 17.70
C GLU A 206 0.63 14.25 16.86
N ALA A 207 -0.22 14.38 15.84
CA ALA A 207 -0.55 13.30 14.92
C ALA A 207 0.70 12.76 14.22
N GLU A 208 1.60 13.61 13.73
CA GLU A 208 2.86 13.22 13.08
C GLU A 208 3.75 12.36 13.99
N LYS A 209 3.89 12.74 15.27
CA LYS A 209 4.69 11.96 16.25
C LYS A 209 4.06 10.60 16.54
N LEU A 210 2.74 10.59 16.77
CA LEU A 210 1.99 9.38 17.11
C LEU A 210 1.87 8.42 15.93
N MET A 211 1.87 8.92 14.70
CA MET A 211 1.87 8.11 13.49
C MET A 211 3.02 7.09 13.50
N LEU A 212 4.24 7.57 13.69
CA LEU A 212 5.41 6.72 13.75
C LEU A 212 5.38 5.78 14.95
N LYS A 213 4.98 6.28 16.14
CA LYS A 213 4.90 5.46 17.34
C LYS A 213 3.98 4.26 17.13
N ASN A 214 2.82 4.48 16.53
CA ASN A 214 1.74 3.52 16.41
C ASN A 214 1.80 2.65 15.14
N THR A 215 2.78 2.86 14.29
CA THR A 215 3.06 1.99 13.14
C THR A 215 3.74 0.70 13.61
N GLY A 216 3.14 -0.46 13.30
CA GLY A 216 3.68 -1.74 13.73
C GLY A 216 2.79 -2.94 13.48
N GLU A 217 3.13 -4.06 14.12
CA GLU A 217 2.32 -5.28 14.13
C GLU A 217 1.14 -5.10 15.09
N VAL A 218 -0.06 -5.45 14.62
CA VAL A 218 -1.31 -5.40 15.41
C VAL A 218 -1.61 -6.75 16.02
N CYS A 219 -1.49 -7.79 15.22
CA CYS A 219 -1.56 -9.18 15.62
C CYS A 219 -0.69 -10.01 14.66
N PRO A 220 -0.37 -11.28 14.98
CA PRO A 220 0.48 -12.09 14.12
C PRO A 220 -0.01 -12.09 12.66
N GLY A 221 0.83 -11.58 11.75
CA GLY A 221 0.56 -11.50 10.33
C GLY A 221 -0.25 -10.28 9.85
N LEU A 222 -0.72 -9.42 10.76
CA LEU A 222 -1.41 -8.17 10.42
C LEU A 222 -0.65 -6.97 10.97
N TYR A 223 -0.39 -6.01 10.11
CA TYR A 223 0.38 -4.81 10.36
C TYR A 223 -0.41 -3.57 9.96
N VAL A 224 -0.06 -2.41 10.54
CA VAL A 224 -0.72 -1.14 10.25
C VAL A 224 0.28 -0.03 9.99
N ALA A 225 -0.02 0.82 9.01
CA ALA A 225 0.74 2.03 8.71
C ALA A 225 -0.16 3.16 8.16
N GLY A 226 0.32 4.38 8.26
CA GLY A 226 -0.42 5.56 7.81
C GLY A 226 -1.66 5.85 8.65
N MET A 227 -2.66 6.47 8.04
CA MET A 227 -3.87 6.89 8.75
C MET A 227 -4.67 5.73 9.36
N ALA A 228 -4.52 4.50 8.88
CA ALA A 228 -5.12 3.33 9.50
C ALA A 228 -4.58 3.11 10.94
N ALA A 229 -3.32 3.44 11.20
CA ALA A 229 -2.76 3.43 12.55
C ALA A 229 -3.41 4.53 13.43
N ALA A 230 -3.70 5.70 12.87
CA ALA A 230 -4.38 6.75 13.61
C ALA A 230 -5.82 6.32 14.00
N ALA A 231 -6.53 5.65 13.10
CA ALA A 231 -7.87 5.14 13.36
C ALA A 231 -7.87 4.03 14.42
N LEU A 232 -6.89 3.11 14.37
CA LEU A 232 -6.78 2.02 15.35
C LEU A 232 -6.50 2.54 16.77
N TYR A 233 -5.55 3.46 16.90
CA TYR A 233 -5.08 3.95 18.20
C TYR A 233 -5.73 5.26 18.66
N GLN A 234 -6.79 5.67 17.97
CA GLN A 234 -7.57 6.90 18.30
C GLN A 234 -6.68 8.13 18.47
N THR A 235 -5.71 8.31 17.57
CA THR A 235 -4.85 9.49 17.59
C THR A 235 -5.47 10.65 16.83
N PRO A 236 -5.01 11.89 17.04
CA PRO A 236 -5.47 13.02 16.26
C PRO A 236 -5.20 12.80 14.75
N ARG A 237 -6.07 13.35 13.91
CA ARG A 237 -5.77 13.41 12.47
C ARG A 237 -4.77 14.51 12.15
N MET A 238 -3.94 14.25 11.15
CA MET A 238 -3.09 15.29 10.56
C MET A 238 -3.84 16.07 9.48
N GLY A 239 -3.34 17.24 9.15
CA GLY A 239 -3.81 18.04 8.01
C GLY A 239 -3.07 17.66 6.72
N PRO A 240 -2.88 18.63 5.79
CA PRO A 240 -2.18 18.42 4.51
C PRO A 240 -0.66 18.34 4.68
N VAL A 241 -0.21 17.55 5.64
CA VAL A 241 1.17 17.23 5.97
C VAL A 241 1.36 15.73 5.78
N PHE A 242 2.39 15.30 5.06
CA PHE A 242 2.52 13.92 4.59
C PHE A 242 3.80 13.21 5.07
N GLY A 243 4.62 13.88 5.87
CA GLY A 243 5.89 13.35 6.36
C GLY A 243 5.71 12.06 7.16
N GLY A 244 4.85 12.08 8.16
CA GLY A 244 4.58 10.93 9.01
C GLY A 244 4.05 9.72 8.26
N MET A 245 3.23 9.93 7.22
CA MET A 245 2.72 8.83 6.40
C MET A 245 3.83 8.14 5.60
N LEU A 246 4.76 8.90 5.00
CA LEU A 246 5.91 8.34 4.27
C LEU A 246 6.84 7.58 5.20
N LEU A 247 7.19 8.18 6.34
CA LEU A 247 8.04 7.56 7.35
C LEU A 247 7.38 6.32 7.97
N SER A 248 6.07 6.35 8.19
CA SER A 248 5.29 5.19 8.63
C SER A 248 5.39 4.03 7.64
N GLY A 249 5.31 4.32 6.33
CA GLY A 249 5.51 3.33 5.28
C GLY A 249 6.91 2.72 5.30
N LYS A 250 7.96 3.52 5.47
CA LYS A 250 9.33 3.02 5.62
C LYS A 250 9.48 2.17 6.87
N LYS A 251 9.01 2.67 8.03
CA LYS A 251 9.08 1.95 9.30
C LYS A 251 8.38 0.60 9.22
N ILE A 252 7.18 0.51 8.64
CA ILE A 252 6.49 -0.79 8.57
C ILE A 252 7.22 -1.80 7.71
N ALA A 253 7.92 -1.37 6.67
CA ALA A 253 8.78 -2.25 5.88
C ALA A 253 9.93 -2.83 6.73
N ASP A 254 10.53 -2.03 7.59
CA ASP A 254 11.58 -2.48 8.52
C ASP A 254 11.01 -3.50 9.52
N VAL A 255 9.87 -3.20 10.15
CA VAL A 255 9.18 -4.08 11.11
C VAL A 255 8.81 -5.42 10.48
N VAL A 256 8.20 -5.41 9.29
CA VAL A 256 7.85 -6.64 8.56
C VAL A 256 9.11 -7.43 8.22
N THR A 257 10.17 -6.75 7.80
CA THR A 257 11.45 -7.40 7.48
C THR A 257 12.05 -8.11 8.67
N GLU A 258 12.06 -7.48 9.82
CA GLU A 258 12.56 -8.08 11.07
C GLU A 258 11.78 -9.35 11.44
N LYS A 259 10.45 -9.29 11.35
CA LYS A 259 9.55 -10.39 11.73
C LYS A 259 9.49 -11.54 10.71
N CYS A 260 9.50 -11.23 9.42
CA CYS A 260 9.21 -12.19 8.36
C CYS A 260 10.45 -12.71 7.62
N ARG A 261 11.62 -12.11 7.77
CA ARG A 261 12.83 -12.49 7.00
C ARG A 261 13.25 -13.95 7.19
N ALA A 262 13.02 -14.52 8.36
CA ALA A 262 13.28 -15.92 8.64
C ALA A 262 12.29 -16.87 7.96
N LEU A 263 11.11 -16.38 7.57
CA LEU A 263 10.02 -17.15 7.00
C LEU A 263 10.00 -17.13 5.46
N VAL A 264 10.72 -16.17 4.85
CA VAL A 264 10.76 -16.00 3.40
C VAL A 264 12.05 -16.62 2.85
N PRO A 265 11.96 -17.62 1.95
CA PRO A 265 13.13 -18.19 1.30
C PRO A 265 13.91 -17.09 0.54
N ARG A 266 15.23 -17.03 0.72
CA ARG A 266 16.10 -16.15 -0.08
C ARG A 266 15.92 -16.50 -1.56
N ARG A 267 15.08 -15.77 -2.28
CA ARG A 267 15.01 -15.88 -3.74
C ARG A 267 16.34 -15.40 -4.31
N LYS A 268 17.03 -16.27 -5.05
CA LYS A 268 18.19 -15.85 -5.86
C LYS A 268 17.69 -14.72 -6.76
N GLN A 269 18.27 -13.53 -6.61
CA GLN A 269 18.07 -12.45 -7.57
C GLN A 269 18.45 -13.00 -8.95
N SER A 270 17.46 -13.29 -9.79
CA SER A 270 17.70 -13.54 -11.18
C SER A 270 18.24 -12.23 -11.75
N ARG A 271 19.54 -12.21 -12.09
CA ARG A 271 20.11 -11.13 -12.89
C ARG A 271 19.19 -11.00 -14.11
N ARG A 272 18.47 -9.88 -14.18
CA ARG A 272 17.84 -9.47 -15.44
C ARG A 272 18.99 -9.33 -16.44
N SER A 273 19.17 -10.36 -17.27
CA SER A 273 20.01 -10.28 -18.45
C SER A 273 19.45 -9.16 -19.31
N ASN A 274 20.29 -8.17 -19.58
CA ASN A 274 20.07 -7.15 -20.58
C ASN A 274 19.55 -7.81 -21.86
N VAL A 275 18.32 -7.52 -22.22
CA VAL A 275 17.86 -7.69 -23.59
C VAL A 275 18.06 -6.34 -24.25
N ALA A 276 19.06 -6.33 -25.12
CA ALA A 276 19.39 -5.23 -26.03
C ALA A 276 18.23 -5.04 -27.07
#